data_db0825cd8b7704cdb6d0f269ee84f989
#
_entry.id   db0825cd8b7704cdb6d0f269ee84f989
#
_cell.length_a   1.000
_cell.length_b   1.000
_cell.length_c   1.000
_cell.angle_alpha   90.00
_cell.angle_beta   90.00
_cell.angle_gamma   90.00
#
_symmetry.space_group_name_H-M   'P 1'
#
loop_
_entity.id
_entity.type
_entity.pdbx_description
1 polymer ?
#
loop_
_entity_poly.entity_id
_entity_poly.type
_entity_poly.pdbx_seq_one_letter_code
_entity_poly.pdbx_strand_id
1 'polypeptide(L)'
;MLREVLIIDYQDYVHVMCYDYHGKWDQKTGHNAPLQSRPTESGKDLTLNVEYTLAYLLKKGAKPEKTVLGVPLYGRAYTLVNPNSNKMGAPAKKTAFQVSLWWFQILLDICLQRSRICTHVGLPTTHIFMRIF
;
A
#
# COMPACT_ATOMS: atom_id res chain seq x y z
N MET A 1 -27.29 -0.64 -9.96
CA MET A 1 -27.33 -0.76 -8.48
C MET A 1 -27.76 -2.12 -7.95
N LEU A 2 -28.65 -2.85 -8.61
CA LEU A 2 -29.08 -4.21 -8.22
C LEU A 2 -28.12 -5.35 -8.62
N ARG A 3 -27.25 -5.15 -9.62
CA ARG A 3 -26.35 -6.22 -10.11
C ARG A 3 -25.18 -6.57 -9.20
N GLU A 4 -24.67 -5.62 -8.43
CA GLU A 4 -23.49 -5.84 -7.56
C GLU A 4 -23.84 -6.70 -6.33
N VAL A 5 -25.05 -6.53 -5.79
CA VAL A 5 -25.53 -7.30 -4.64
C VAL A 5 -25.82 -8.76 -5.01
N LEU A 6 -26.38 -9.00 -6.19
CA LEU A 6 -26.73 -10.36 -6.65
C LEU A 6 -25.49 -11.28 -6.84
N ILE A 7 -24.34 -10.72 -7.19
CA ILE A 7 -23.12 -11.52 -7.36
C ILE A 7 -22.62 -12.07 -6.03
N ILE A 8 -22.72 -11.29 -4.95
CA ILE A 8 -22.26 -11.66 -3.62
C ILE A 8 -23.06 -12.83 -3.03
N ASP A 9 -24.34 -12.91 -3.31
CA ASP A 9 -25.21 -13.98 -2.79
C ASP A 9 -24.89 -15.35 -3.40
N TYR A 10 -24.40 -15.39 -4.63
CA TYR A 10 -24.06 -16.63 -5.35
C TYR A 10 -22.63 -17.11 -5.14
N GLN A 11 -21.81 -16.37 -4.38
CA GLN A 11 -20.42 -16.72 -4.09
C GLN A 11 -20.27 -17.27 -2.68
N ASP A 12 -19.39 -18.25 -2.52
CA ASP A 12 -19.01 -18.77 -1.21
C ASP A 12 -18.20 -17.74 -0.44
N TYR A 13 -17.22 -17.11 -1.10
CA TYR A 13 -16.36 -16.06 -0.54
C TYR A 13 -16.10 -14.92 -1.53
N VAL A 14 -15.93 -13.72 -0.98
CA VAL A 14 -15.50 -12.53 -1.70
C VAL A 14 -14.15 -12.07 -1.17
N HIS A 15 -13.11 -12.22 -1.97
CA HIS A 15 -11.77 -11.78 -1.62
C HIS A 15 -11.61 -10.30 -2.02
N VAL A 16 -11.50 -9.43 -1.02
CA VAL A 16 -11.39 -7.98 -1.22
C VAL A 16 -9.92 -7.58 -1.28
N MET A 17 -9.50 -6.99 -2.40
CA MET A 17 -8.14 -6.49 -2.60
C MET A 17 -7.94 -5.15 -1.88
N CYS A 18 -7.74 -5.19 -0.55
CA CYS A 18 -7.53 -4.01 0.28
C CYS A 18 -6.08 -3.53 0.23
N TYR A 19 -5.58 -3.26 -0.96
CA TYR A 19 -4.24 -2.79 -1.25
C TYR A 19 -4.23 -2.00 -2.57
N ASP A 20 -3.08 -1.46 -2.94
CA ASP A 20 -2.92 -0.59 -4.11
C ASP A 20 -3.73 0.71 -4.03
N TYR A 21 -3.97 1.20 -2.81
CA TYR A 21 -4.66 2.46 -2.61
C TYR A 21 -3.81 3.65 -3.09
N HIS A 22 -2.47 3.54 -2.95
CA HIS A 22 -1.51 4.53 -3.44
C HIS A 22 -0.36 3.85 -4.18
N GLY A 23 0.19 4.54 -5.17
CA GLY A 23 1.29 4.01 -5.98
C GLY A 23 1.90 5.03 -6.92
N LYS A 24 2.62 4.55 -7.93
CA LYS A 24 3.33 5.37 -8.93
C LYS A 24 2.43 6.33 -9.73
N TRP A 25 1.13 6.11 -9.74
CA TRP A 25 0.13 6.98 -10.37
C TRP A 25 -0.14 8.25 -9.56
N ASP A 26 0.19 8.26 -8.26
CA ASP A 26 0.12 9.43 -7.42
C ASP A 26 1.38 10.28 -7.59
N GLN A 27 1.23 11.60 -7.45
CA GLN A 27 2.37 12.53 -7.44
C GLN A 27 2.85 12.83 -6.01
N LYS A 28 2.47 11.98 -5.07
CA LYS A 28 2.82 12.06 -3.65
C LYS A 28 3.00 10.66 -3.07
N THR A 29 3.78 10.56 -2.02
CA THR A 29 3.93 9.31 -1.28
C THR A 29 2.64 8.97 -0.54
N GLY A 30 2.28 7.68 -0.53
CA GLY A 30 1.10 7.17 0.12
C GLY A 30 1.29 5.73 0.62
N HIS A 31 0.42 5.30 1.51
CA HIS A 31 0.39 3.94 2.00
C HIS A 31 -0.19 2.98 0.97
N ASN A 32 0.45 1.83 0.77
CA ASN A 32 -0.07 0.79 -0.13
C ASN A 32 -1.42 0.22 0.36
N ALA A 33 -1.54 -0.02 1.67
CA ALA A 33 -2.74 -0.57 2.30
C ALA A 33 -2.97 0.06 3.69
N PRO A 34 -3.38 1.34 3.75
CA PRO A 34 -3.66 1.98 5.03
C PRO A 34 -4.89 1.39 5.67
N LEU A 35 -4.83 1.09 6.97
CA LEU A 35 -5.98 0.57 7.71
C LEU A 35 -7.07 1.64 7.81
N GLN A 36 -6.70 2.87 8.14
CA GLN A 36 -7.60 4.02 8.32
C GLN A 36 -7.05 5.24 7.61
N SER A 37 -7.91 6.23 7.34
CA SER A 37 -7.48 7.54 6.85
C SER A 37 -6.71 8.30 7.94
N ARG A 38 -5.76 9.13 7.51
CA ARG A 38 -5.00 10.00 8.42
C ARG A 38 -5.70 11.35 8.59
N PRO A 39 -5.50 12.04 9.72
CA PRO A 39 -6.08 13.35 9.96
C PRO A 39 -5.66 14.42 8.92
N THR A 40 -4.52 14.20 8.25
CA THR A 40 -3.99 15.10 7.21
C THR A 40 -4.54 14.81 5.82
N GLU A 41 -5.31 13.77 5.64
CA GLU A 41 -5.93 13.40 4.36
C GLU A 41 -7.23 14.16 4.15
N SER A 42 -7.56 14.41 2.89
CA SER A 42 -8.77 15.15 2.51
C SER A 42 -9.32 14.64 1.18
N GLY A 43 -10.58 14.94 0.93
CA GLY A 43 -11.24 14.62 -0.32
C GLY A 43 -11.26 13.11 -0.60
N LYS A 44 -10.77 12.71 -1.77
CA LYS A 44 -10.76 11.31 -2.21
C LYS A 44 -9.88 10.42 -1.33
N ASP A 45 -8.80 10.93 -0.76
CA ASP A 45 -7.87 10.14 0.03
C ASP A 45 -8.53 9.56 1.29
N LEU A 46 -9.56 10.22 1.84
CA LEU A 46 -10.35 9.71 2.97
C LEU A 46 -11.02 8.36 2.69
N THR A 47 -11.19 8.01 1.42
CA THR A 47 -11.85 6.76 1.00
C THR A 47 -10.85 5.68 0.59
N LEU A 48 -9.56 6.00 0.54
CA LEU A 48 -8.50 5.11 0.08
C LEU A 48 -7.87 4.34 1.27
N ASN A 49 -8.69 3.55 1.97
CA ASN A 49 -8.25 2.74 3.10
C ASN A 49 -9.14 1.50 3.29
N VAL A 50 -8.66 0.58 4.10
CA VAL A 50 -9.30 -0.71 4.35
C VAL A 50 -10.65 -0.53 5.04
N GLU A 51 -10.70 0.30 6.10
CA GLU A 51 -11.91 0.52 6.89
C GLU A 51 -13.06 1.06 6.04
N TYR A 52 -12.77 2.11 5.25
CA TYR A 52 -13.77 2.66 4.34
C TYR A 52 -14.24 1.63 3.31
N THR A 53 -13.32 0.87 2.71
CA THR A 53 -13.64 -0.15 1.70
C THR A 53 -14.56 -1.22 2.26
N LEU A 54 -14.24 -1.75 3.45
CA LEU A 54 -15.06 -2.77 4.10
C LEU A 54 -16.42 -2.21 4.51
N ALA A 55 -16.46 -1.03 5.13
CA ALA A 55 -17.72 -0.37 5.52
C ALA A 55 -18.62 -0.13 4.29
N TYR A 56 -18.02 0.31 3.18
CA TYR A 56 -18.75 0.48 1.92
C TYR A 56 -19.34 -0.82 1.40
N LEU A 57 -18.57 -1.91 1.39
CA LEU A 57 -19.04 -3.22 0.92
C LEU A 57 -20.16 -3.77 1.82
N LEU A 58 -20.00 -3.70 3.14
CA LEU A 58 -21.04 -4.12 4.09
C LEU A 58 -22.33 -3.31 3.90
N LYS A 59 -22.21 -2.00 3.72
CA LYS A 59 -23.38 -1.14 3.40
C LYS A 59 -24.04 -1.52 2.09
N LYS A 60 -23.30 -2.11 1.15
CA LYS A 60 -23.82 -2.63 -0.12
C LYS A 60 -24.39 -4.05 -0.02
N GLY A 61 -24.41 -4.64 1.14
CA GLY A 61 -25.00 -5.96 1.40
C GLY A 61 -24.00 -7.12 1.40
N ALA A 62 -22.68 -6.84 1.41
CA ALA A 62 -21.68 -7.89 1.60
C ALA A 62 -21.87 -8.51 3.00
N LYS A 63 -21.78 -9.85 3.06
CA LYS A 63 -21.91 -10.59 4.31
C LYS A 63 -20.51 -10.71 4.95
N PRO A 64 -20.33 -10.31 6.22
CA PRO A 64 -19.03 -10.38 6.89
C PRO A 64 -18.42 -11.79 6.86
N GLU A 65 -19.23 -12.82 7.05
CA GLU A 65 -18.83 -14.23 7.06
C GLU A 65 -18.35 -14.74 5.70
N LYS A 66 -18.69 -14.05 4.62
CA LYS A 66 -18.23 -14.35 3.25
C LYS A 66 -17.14 -13.41 2.76
N THR A 67 -16.81 -12.37 3.52
CA THR A 67 -15.85 -11.34 3.11
C THR A 67 -14.47 -11.66 3.64
N VAL A 68 -13.51 -11.89 2.76
CA VAL A 68 -12.11 -12.17 3.08
C VAL A 68 -11.25 -10.98 2.73
N LEU A 69 -10.54 -10.44 3.73
CA LEU A 69 -9.62 -9.32 3.56
C LEU A 69 -8.31 -9.78 2.91
N GLY A 70 -7.99 -9.23 1.75
CA GLY A 70 -6.68 -9.40 1.11
C GLY A 70 -5.64 -8.48 1.73
N VAL A 71 -4.51 -9.04 2.11
CA VAL A 71 -3.37 -8.32 2.71
C VAL A 71 -2.19 -8.35 1.74
N PRO A 72 -1.56 -7.20 1.42
CA PRO A 72 -0.43 -7.17 0.50
C PRO A 72 0.84 -7.66 1.19
N LEU A 73 1.54 -8.58 0.55
CA LEU A 73 2.88 -9.01 0.95
C LEU A 73 3.95 -8.31 0.09
N TYR A 74 3.76 -7.02 -0.20
CA TYR A 74 4.69 -6.20 -0.99
C TYR A 74 4.57 -4.73 -0.60
N GLY A 75 5.64 -3.97 -0.83
CA GLY A 75 5.69 -2.53 -0.64
C GLY A 75 5.72 -1.78 -1.96
N ARG A 76 5.53 -0.46 -1.88
CA ARG A 76 5.71 0.45 -3.00
C ARG A 76 6.78 1.48 -2.68
N ALA A 77 7.74 1.61 -3.60
CA ALA A 77 8.81 2.59 -3.50
C ALA A 77 8.46 3.84 -4.30
N TYR A 78 8.93 5.00 -3.84
CA TYR A 78 8.70 6.28 -4.47
C TYR A 78 10.02 7.01 -4.68
N THR A 79 10.17 7.69 -5.80
CA THR A 79 11.25 8.63 -6.03
C THR A 79 10.80 10.02 -5.59
N LEU A 80 11.37 10.54 -4.52
CA LEU A 80 11.01 11.87 -3.99
C LEU A 80 11.48 12.99 -4.92
N VAL A 81 10.70 14.06 -5.01
CA VAL A 81 11.11 15.30 -5.69
C VAL A 81 12.22 15.99 -4.89
N ASN A 82 12.05 16.05 -3.56
CA ASN A 82 13.06 16.56 -2.64
C ASN A 82 13.46 15.42 -1.67
N PRO A 83 14.71 14.94 -1.71
CA PRO A 83 15.19 13.87 -0.83
C PRO A 83 15.04 14.15 0.67
N ASN A 84 15.08 15.41 1.06
CA ASN A 84 14.93 15.83 2.47
C ASN A 84 13.47 15.83 2.95
N SER A 85 12.50 15.73 2.03
CA SER A 85 11.07 15.69 2.34
C SER A 85 10.57 14.25 2.23
N ASN A 86 10.75 13.47 3.28
CA ASN A 86 10.46 12.03 3.32
C ASN A 86 9.19 11.66 4.10
N LYS A 87 8.36 12.65 4.43
CA LYS A 87 7.10 12.39 5.15
C LYS A 87 6.05 11.79 4.21
N MET A 88 5.07 11.12 4.79
CA MET A 88 3.91 10.65 4.06
C MET A 88 3.15 11.84 3.45
N GLY A 89 2.78 11.74 2.17
CA GLY A 89 2.22 12.84 1.40
C GLY A 89 3.27 13.73 0.73
N ALA A 90 4.58 13.43 0.88
CA ALA A 90 5.64 14.19 0.22
C ALA A 90 5.53 14.10 -1.32
N PRO A 91 5.86 15.18 -2.06
CA PRO A 91 5.84 15.15 -3.51
C PRO A 91 6.78 14.08 -4.07
N ALA A 92 6.26 13.27 -4.99
CA ALA A 92 6.99 12.17 -5.59
C ALA A 92 6.88 12.22 -7.12
N LYS A 93 7.90 11.69 -7.80
CA LYS A 93 7.88 11.49 -9.25
C LYS A 93 7.05 10.27 -9.58
N LYS A 94 6.49 10.20 -10.79
CA LYS A 94 5.69 9.05 -11.26
C LYS A 94 6.50 7.74 -11.40
N THR A 95 7.80 7.77 -11.22
CA THR A 95 8.67 6.60 -11.22
C THR A 95 8.65 5.97 -9.83
N ALA A 96 8.05 4.80 -9.71
CA ALA A 96 8.09 3.99 -8.51
C ALA A 96 8.28 2.53 -8.88
N PHE A 97 8.94 1.77 -8.02
CA PHE A 97 9.13 0.33 -8.17
C PHE A 97 8.20 -0.39 -7.19
N GLN A 98 7.66 -1.51 -7.61
CA GLN A 98 7.03 -2.45 -6.70
C GLN A 98 8.12 -3.35 -6.12
N VAL A 99 8.19 -3.43 -4.80
CA VAL A 99 9.14 -4.30 -4.12
C VAL A 99 8.35 -5.45 -3.49
N SER A 100 8.57 -6.65 -3.97
CA SER A 100 7.98 -7.86 -3.39
C SER A 100 8.77 -8.31 -2.15
N LEU A 101 8.11 -9.00 -1.23
CA LEU A 101 8.75 -9.56 -0.03
C LEU A 101 9.92 -10.52 -0.33
N TRP A 102 9.92 -11.15 -1.49
CA TRP A 102 11.05 -11.99 -1.93
C TRP A 102 12.36 -11.23 -1.94
N TRP A 103 12.37 -10.03 -2.52
CA TRP A 103 13.54 -9.14 -2.49
C TRP A 103 13.80 -8.58 -1.10
N PHE A 104 12.75 -8.38 -0.32
CA PHE A 104 12.88 -7.88 1.05
C PHE A 104 13.49 -8.93 1.99
N GLN A 105 13.10 -10.19 1.87
CA GLN A 105 13.69 -11.28 2.64
C GLN A 105 15.18 -11.39 2.32
N ILE A 106 15.56 -11.32 1.05
CA ILE A 106 16.97 -11.32 0.63
C ILE A 106 17.72 -10.11 1.20
N LEU A 107 17.12 -8.91 1.15
CA LEU A 107 17.74 -7.70 1.71
C LEU A 107 17.81 -7.76 3.26
N LEU A 108 16.80 -8.29 3.92
CA LEU A 108 16.78 -8.48 5.36
C LEU A 108 17.85 -9.50 5.79
N ASP A 109 17.97 -10.62 5.09
CA ASP A 109 18.98 -11.63 5.33
C ASP A 109 20.39 -11.06 5.10
N ILE A 110 20.60 -10.25 4.07
CA ILE A 110 21.87 -9.56 3.84
C ILE A 110 22.14 -8.52 4.94
N CYS A 111 21.15 -7.77 5.40
CA CYS A 111 21.30 -6.79 6.49
C CYS A 111 21.54 -7.45 7.84
N LEU A 112 20.87 -8.56 8.14
CA LEU A 112 21.03 -9.30 9.40
C LEU A 112 22.35 -10.07 9.47
N GLN A 113 22.81 -10.62 8.34
CA GLN A 113 24.12 -11.30 8.26
C GLN A 113 25.31 -10.34 8.26
N ARG A 114 25.13 -9.07 7.91
CA ARG A 114 26.19 -8.07 7.87
C ARG A 114 25.77 -6.77 8.52
N SER A 115 25.77 -6.74 9.85
CA SER A 115 25.57 -5.53 10.66
C SER A 115 26.55 -4.37 10.40
N ARG A 116 27.29 -4.39 9.27
CA ARG A 116 28.28 -3.37 8.86
C ARG A 116 28.16 -2.88 7.41
N ILE A 117 27.15 -3.23 6.62
CA ILE A 117 27.10 -2.88 5.19
C ILE A 117 25.98 -1.90 4.80
N CYS A 118 25.17 -1.41 5.73
CA CYS A 118 24.20 -0.35 5.40
C CYS A 118 24.83 1.00 4.99
N THR A 119 26.15 1.16 5.05
CA THR A 119 26.81 2.43 4.73
C THR A 119 27.55 2.46 3.39
N HIS A 120 27.64 1.35 2.64
CA HIS A 120 28.54 1.29 1.47
C HIS A 120 28.03 0.51 0.25
N VAL A 121 26.73 0.55 -0.05
CA VAL A 121 26.30 0.21 -1.40
C VAL A 121 26.14 1.51 -2.15
N GLY A 122 27.14 1.87 -2.96
CA GLY A 122 27.12 2.98 -3.89
C GLY A 122 26.10 2.76 -5.01
N LEU A 123 24.83 2.74 -4.68
CA LEU A 123 23.75 2.90 -5.64
C LEU A 123 23.61 4.39 -5.94
N PRO A 124 23.38 4.78 -7.22
CA PRO A 124 23.16 6.17 -7.55
C PRO A 124 22.03 6.71 -6.69
N THR A 125 22.21 7.89 -6.12
CA THR A 125 21.41 8.60 -5.13
C THR A 125 19.94 8.74 -5.50
N THR A 126 19.23 7.64 -5.65
CA THR A 126 17.77 7.56 -5.60
C THR A 126 17.40 7.15 -4.20
N HIS A 127 17.05 8.13 -3.36
CA HIS A 127 16.57 7.86 -2.02
C HIS A 127 15.27 7.05 -2.10
N ILE A 128 15.40 5.74 -1.98
CA ILE A 128 14.28 4.81 -1.93
C ILE A 128 13.79 4.84 -0.48
N PHE A 129 12.62 5.44 -0.27
CA PHE A 129 11.95 5.37 1.02
C PHE A 129 11.04 4.15 1.03
N MET A 130 11.45 3.11 1.74
CA MET A 130 10.66 1.90 1.93
C MET A 130 10.13 1.89 3.37
N ARG A 131 8.84 1.95 3.53
CA ARG A 131 8.16 1.70 4.79
C ARG A 131 7.30 0.46 4.63
N ILE A 132 7.66 -0.59 5.34
CA ILE A 132 6.89 -1.82 5.47
C ILE A 132 6.17 -1.73 6.80
N PHE A 133 4.92 -2.06 6.80
CA PHE A 133 4.11 -2.22 8.00
C PHE A 133 3.53 -3.62 7.99
#